data_15f543c990e9fa41aed2c32683437ab3
#
_entry.id   15f543c990e9fa41aed2c32683437ab3
#
_cell.length_a   1.000
_cell.length_b   1.000
_cell.length_c   1.000
_cell.angle_alpha   90.00
_cell.angle_beta   90.00
_cell.angle_gamma   90.00
#
_symmetry.space_group_name_H-M   'P 1'
#
loop_
_entity.id
_entity.type
_entity.pdbx_description
1 polymer ?
#
loop_
_entity_poly.entity_id
_entity_poly.type
_entity_poly.pdbx_seq_one_letter_code
_entity_poly.pdbx_strand_id
1 'polypeptide(L)'
;SVRLRQDLLKREEDRESRNIHAHYDLGNDFFSLWLDPTLSYSCAYFQSPDDSLEKAQHQKIAHSLKKLDLKPGESLLDIGSGWGELILEAARTYRVHAVGITLSREQYEKTSARIQEAGLNGLAEVRLMNYLDMDPSAGHFDKIISIGMFEHVGKKYLPLYMEKVSSLLKDGGLFLLHSIMGLREKQTDNWLNTYIFPGGYVPTVRETVDLFPDFASIFFTWKVCAAIMHAH
;
A
#
# COMPACT_ATOMS: atom_id res chain seq x y z
N SER A 1 -24.08 3.18 -17.33
CA SER A 1 -24.10 1.92 -18.10
C SER A 1 -22.80 1.16 -17.82
N VAL A 2 -22.83 -0.16 -17.90
CA VAL A 2 -21.66 -1.05 -17.68
C VAL A 2 -20.46 -0.63 -18.55
N ARG A 3 -20.71 -0.23 -19.77
CA ARG A 3 -19.69 0.22 -20.73
C ARG A 3 -18.99 1.51 -20.28
N LEU A 4 -19.73 2.46 -19.71
CA LEU A 4 -19.15 3.71 -19.19
C LEU A 4 -18.25 3.43 -17.96
N ARG A 5 -18.64 2.46 -17.14
CA ARG A 5 -17.85 2.01 -15.98
C ARG A 5 -16.56 1.32 -16.43
N GLN A 6 -16.62 0.47 -17.44
CA GLN A 6 -15.45 -0.19 -18.03
C GLN A 6 -14.47 0.82 -18.66
N ASP A 7 -14.99 1.82 -19.40
CA ASP A 7 -14.15 2.87 -19.98
C ASP A 7 -13.47 3.75 -18.91
N LEU A 8 -14.15 3.98 -17.79
CA LEU A 8 -13.58 4.71 -16.67
C LEU A 8 -12.49 3.89 -15.97
N LEU A 9 -12.71 2.60 -15.77
CA LEU A 9 -11.72 1.67 -15.20
C LEU A 9 -10.46 1.65 -16.04
N LYS A 10 -10.59 1.45 -17.34
CA LYS A 10 -9.46 1.40 -18.25
C LYS A 10 -8.64 2.70 -18.28
N ARG A 11 -9.31 3.85 -18.24
CA ARG A 11 -8.64 5.16 -18.17
C ARG A 11 -7.87 5.33 -16.87
N GLU A 12 -8.37 4.77 -15.77
CA GLU A 12 -7.69 4.81 -14.48
C GLU A 12 -6.44 3.94 -14.48
N GLU A 13 -6.56 2.72 -14.96
CA GLU A 13 -5.42 1.79 -15.12
C GLU A 13 -4.30 2.45 -15.94
N ASP A 14 -4.64 3.06 -17.07
CA ASP A 14 -3.68 3.77 -17.93
C ASP A 14 -3.06 4.98 -17.23
N ARG A 15 -3.81 5.68 -16.39
CA ARG A 15 -3.34 6.85 -15.64
C ARG A 15 -2.43 6.44 -14.48
N GLU A 16 -2.86 5.49 -13.64
CA GLU A 16 -2.08 4.98 -12.52
C GLU A 16 -0.76 4.38 -13.01
N SER A 17 -0.82 3.56 -14.05
CA SER A 17 0.37 2.97 -14.66
C SER A 17 1.35 4.04 -15.13
N ARG A 18 0.90 5.06 -15.87
CA ARG A 18 1.77 6.16 -16.33
C ARG A 18 2.38 6.95 -15.18
N ASN A 19 1.60 7.27 -14.16
CA ASN A 19 2.07 8.06 -13.02
C ASN A 19 3.09 7.27 -12.19
N ILE A 20 2.86 5.99 -11.97
CA ILE A 20 3.77 5.11 -11.24
C ILE A 20 5.05 4.89 -12.04
N HIS A 21 4.97 4.62 -13.35
CA HIS A 21 6.15 4.53 -14.21
C HIS A 21 6.97 5.82 -14.15
N ALA A 22 6.36 6.99 -14.33
CA ALA A 22 7.07 8.26 -14.30
C ALA A 22 7.76 8.55 -12.96
N HIS A 23 7.19 8.09 -11.84
CA HIS A 23 7.74 8.32 -10.50
C HIS A 23 8.82 7.29 -10.13
N TYR A 24 8.65 6.02 -10.49
CA TYR A 24 9.57 4.93 -10.11
C TYR A 24 10.59 4.57 -11.18
N ASP A 25 10.49 5.11 -12.40
CA ASP A 25 11.49 4.96 -13.48
C ASP A 25 12.84 5.65 -13.17
N LEU A 26 12.94 6.38 -12.05
CA LEU A 26 14.22 6.89 -11.52
C LEU A 26 15.17 5.76 -11.09
N GLY A 27 14.69 4.54 -11.01
CA GLY A 27 15.47 3.33 -10.77
C GLY A 27 15.76 3.02 -9.30
N ASN A 28 16.02 1.75 -9.03
CA ASN A 28 16.33 1.27 -7.67
C ASN A 28 17.56 1.99 -7.08
N ASP A 29 18.55 2.34 -7.91
CA ASP A 29 19.78 3.01 -7.48
C ASP A 29 19.47 4.40 -6.90
N PHE A 30 18.55 5.14 -7.52
CA PHE A 30 18.14 6.45 -7.01
C PHE A 30 17.48 6.35 -5.63
N PHE A 31 16.54 5.42 -5.47
CA PHE A 31 15.82 5.26 -4.19
C PHE A 31 16.74 4.74 -3.09
N SER A 32 17.72 3.89 -3.40
CA SER A 32 18.69 3.39 -2.41
C SER A 32 19.68 4.44 -1.89
N LEU A 33 19.79 5.62 -2.54
CA LEU A 33 20.63 6.71 -2.06
C LEU A 33 20.10 7.38 -0.77
N TRP A 34 18.81 7.33 -0.54
CA TRP A 34 18.16 8.07 0.55
C TRP A 34 17.11 7.30 1.34
N LEU A 35 16.62 6.17 0.83
CA LEU A 35 15.82 5.23 1.62
C LEU A 35 16.72 4.36 2.48
N ASP A 36 16.13 3.82 3.55
CA ASP A 36 16.74 2.82 4.39
C ASP A 36 16.85 1.44 3.66
N PRO A 37 17.60 0.46 4.19
CA PRO A 37 17.76 -0.85 3.57
C PRO A 37 16.46 -1.61 3.29
N THR A 38 15.35 -1.31 3.99
CA THR A 38 14.05 -1.92 3.71
C THR A 38 13.41 -1.38 2.43
N LEU A 39 13.93 -0.27 1.89
CA LEU A 39 13.38 0.47 0.76
C LEU A 39 11.91 0.87 1.00
N SER A 40 11.55 1.17 2.24
CA SER A 40 10.18 1.58 2.59
C SER A 40 9.95 3.05 2.26
N TYR A 41 9.18 3.33 1.20
CA TYR A 41 8.84 4.69 0.77
C TYR A 41 7.50 5.14 1.37
N SER A 42 7.42 5.16 2.70
CA SER A 42 6.28 5.64 3.47
C SER A 42 6.74 6.07 4.86
N CYS A 43 5.87 6.78 5.61
CA CYS A 43 6.23 7.30 6.93
C CYS A 43 6.70 6.19 7.87
N ALA A 44 7.86 6.38 8.47
CA ALA A 44 8.42 5.48 9.48
C ALA A 44 7.75 5.67 10.86
N TYR A 45 7.86 4.68 11.73
CA TYR A 45 7.32 4.71 13.08
C TYR A 45 8.44 4.73 14.12
N PHE A 46 8.81 5.92 14.58
CA PHE A 46 9.81 6.13 15.61
C PHE A 46 9.20 5.89 16.98
N GLN A 47 9.74 4.95 17.75
CA GLN A 47 9.39 4.74 19.17
C GLN A 47 10.26 5.59 20.09
N SER A 48 11.47 5.94 19.64
CA SER A 48 12.40 6.84 20.31
C SER A 48 12.94 7.85 19.29
N PRO A 49 13.25 9.09 19.71
CA PRO A 49 13.94 10.06 18.85
C PRO A 49 15.34 9.59 18.42
N ASP A 50 15.95 8.64 19.15
CA ASP A 50 17.26 8.08 18.84
C ASP A 50 17.20 6.88 17.88
N ASP A 51 16.01 6.46 17.43
CA ASP A 51 15.88 5.35 16.49
C ASP A 51 16.43 5.75 15.12
N SER A 52 17.18 4.83 14.49
CA SER A 52 17.56 4.99 13.09
C SER A 52 16.32 4.86 12.18
N LEU A 53 16.40 5.40 10.96
CA LEU A 53 15.32 5.27 9.98
C LEU A 53 14.99 3.79 9.69
N GLU A 54 16.01 2.95 9.50
CA GLU A 54 15.84 1.51 9.31
C GLU A 54 15.06 0.86 10.45
N LYS A 55 15.46 1.13 11.71
CA LYS A 55 14.75 0.63 12.89
C LYS A 55 13.31 1.11 12.92
N ALA A 56 13.07 2.38 12.62
CA ALA A 56 11.73 2.96 12.60
C ALA A 56 10.84 2.37 11.49
N GLN A 57 11.43 2.01 10.33
CA GLN A 57 10.71 1.33 9.25
C GLN A 57 10.35 -0.11 9.63
N HIS A 58 11.25 -0.87 10.22
CA HIS A 58 10.92 -2.19 10.78
C HIS A 58 9.85 -2.12 11.86
N GLN A 59 9.90 -1.12 12.74
CA GLN A 59 8.86 -0.88 13.75
C GLN A 59 7.50 -0.57 13.12
N LYS A 60 7.46 0.21 12.03
CA LYS A 60 6.23 0.47 11.27
C LYS A 60 5.63 -0.81 10.72
N ILE A 61 6.44 -1.65 10.07
CA ILE A 61 6.00 -2.92 9.50
C ILE A 61 5.47 -3.84 10.60
N ALA A 62 6.24 -4.07 11.65
CA ALA A 62 5.83 -4.90 12.79
C ALA A 62 4.55 -4.40 13.44
N HIS A 63 4.41 -3.07 13.63
CA HIS A 63 3.21 -2.46 14.19
C HIS A 63 1.98 -2.65 13.29
N SER A 64 2.16 -2.56 11.97
CA SER A 64 1.09 -2.76 10.98
C SER A 64 0.65 -4.23 10.96
N LEU A 65 1.59 -5.17 10.86
CA LEU A 65 1.29 -6.60 10.87
C LEU A 65 0.61 -7.06 12.16
N LYS A 66 1.03 -6.51 13.32
CA LYS A 66 0.40 -6.81 14.61
C LYS A 66 -1.08 -6.42 14.66
N LYS A 67 -1.49 -5.34 13.97
CA LYS A 67 -2.90 -4.92 13.90
C LYS A 67 -3.77 -5.86 13.08
N LEU A 68 -3.19 -6.60 12.14
CA LEU A 68 -3.90 -7.56 11.30
C LEU A 68 -4.21 -8.87 12.03
N ASP A 69 -3.65 -9.09 13.22
CA ASP A 69 -3.84 -10.33 14.00
C ASP A 69 -3.65 -11.60 13.16
N LEU A 70 -2.55 -11.65 12.41
CA LEU A 70 -2.23 -12.70 11.46
C LEU A 70 -2.07 -14.05 12.13
N LYS A 71 -2.67 -15.10 11.53
CA LYS A 71 -2.50 -16.49 11.96
C LYS A 71 -1.75 -17.29 10.91
N PRO A 72 -0.94 -18.28 11.30
CA PRO A 72 -0.25 -19.15 10.34
C PRO A 72 -1.22 -19.78 9.34
N GLY A 73 -0.85 -19.75 8.05
CA GLY A 73 -1.65 -20.30 6.96
C GLY A 73 -2.73 -19.36 6.40
N GLU A 74 -2.98 -18.19 7.03
CA GLU A 74 -3.84 -17.16 6.43
C GLU A 74 -3.23 -16.56 5.18
N SER A 75 -4.07 -16.00 4.32
CA SER A 75 -3.69 -15.26 3.11
C SER A 75 -3.69 -13.75 3.37
N LEU A 76 -2.61 -13.09 3.01
CA LEU A 76 -2.42 -11.63 3.11
C LEU A 76 -2.21 -11.05 1.72
N LEU A 77 -2.95 -9.99 1.38
CA LEU A 77 -2.69 -9.15 0.20
C LEU A 77 -2.11 -7.80 0.63
N ASP A 78 -0.99 -7.41 0.02
CA ASP A 78 -0.40 -6.06 0.16
C ASP A 78 -0.59 -5.29 -1.16
N ILE A 79 -1.47 -4.29 -1.15
CA ILE A 79 -1.78 -3.46 -2.32
C ILE A 79 -0.80 -2.28 -2.38
N GLY A 80 0.11 -2.33 -3.35
CA GLY A 80 1.22 -1.39 -3.45
C GLY A 80 2.40 -1.80 -2.59
N SER A 81 2.85 -3.04 -2.74
CA SER A 81 3.84 -3.69 -1.88
C SER A 81 5.26 -3.09 -1.96
N GLY A 82 5.50 -2.12 -2.87
CA GLY A 82 6.82 -1.53 -3.05
C GLY A 82 7.89 -2.59 -3.30
N TRP A 83 9.01 -2.52 -2.57
CA TRP A 83 10.13 -3.48 -2.66
C TRP A 83 9.97 -4.71 -1.75
N GLY A 84 8.75 -4.96 -1.24
CA GLY A 84 8.32 -6.23 -0.66
C GLY A 84 8.71 -6.51 0.79
N GLU A 85 9.30 -5.56 1.52
CA GLU A 85 9.71 -5.82 2.91
C GLU A 85 8.56 -6.32 3.79
N LEU A 86 7.36 -5.74 3.65
CA LEU A 86 6.21 -6.12 4.44
C LEU A 86 5.78 -7.57 4.18
N ILE A 87 5.69 -8.00 2.92
CA ILE A 87 5.30 -9.38 2.60
C ILE A 87 6.37 -10.39 3.01
N LEU A 88 7.65 -10.04 2.93
CA LEU A 88 8.74 -10.87 3.42
C LEU A 88 8.67 -11.05 4.93
N GLU A 89 8.45 -9.97 5.67
CA GLU A 89 8.32 -10.01 7.14
C GLU A 89 7.07 -10.78 7.56
N ALA A 90 5.94 -10.58 6.90
CA ALA A 90 4.70 -11.31 7.16
C ALA A 90 4.88 -12.82 6.96
N ALA A 91 5.46 -13.22 5.82
CA ALA A 91 5.71 -14.62 5.50
C ALA A 91 6.69 -15.27 6.48
N ARG A 92 7.78 -14.57 6.83
CA ARG A 92 8.82 -15.07 7.73
C ARG A 92 8.32 -15.23 9.15
N THR A 93 7.68 -14.19 9.70
CA THR A 93 7.33 -14.11 11.12
C THR A 93 6.00 -14.77 11.44
N TYR A 94 4.99 -14.59 10.59
CA TYR A 94 3.64 -15.09 10.84
C TYR A 94 3.28 -16.35 10.09
N ARG A 95 4.15 -16.82 9.16
CA ARG A 95 3.91 -18.02 8.34
C ARG A 95 2.61 -17.95 7.53
N VAL A 96 2.27 -16.76 7.06
CA VAL A 96 1.12 -16.52 6.17
C VAL A 96 1.53 -16.63 4.70
N HIS A 97 0.56 -16.83 3.82
CA HIS A 97 0.73 -16.73 2.39
C HIS A 97 0.56 -15.26 1.97
N ALA A 98 1.67 -14.55 1.82
CA ALA A 98 1.68 -13.11 1.53
C ALA A 98 1.84 -12.85 0.03
N VAL A 99 0.88 -12.14 -0.56
CA VAL A 99 0.89 -11.71 -1.95
C VAL A 99 1.04 -10.20 -1.99
N GLY A 100 2.09 -9.70 -2.63
CA GLY A 100 2.26 -8.28 -2.92
C GLY A 100 1.90 -7.97 -4.37
N ILE A 101 1.28 -6.82 -4.63
CA ILE A 101 1.07 -6.34 -5.99
C ILE A 101 1.70 -4.97 -6.18
N THR A 102 2.28 -4.75 -7.35
CA THR A 102 2.89 -3.48 -7.75
C THR A 102 2.71 -3.24 -9.24
N LEU A 103 2.71 -1.98 -9.66
CA LEU A 103 2.74 -1.58 -11.08
C LEU A 103 4.17 -1.32 -11.59
N SER A 104 5.16 -1.24 -10.69
CA SER A 104 6.56 -1.01 -11.06
C SER A 104 7.28 -2.33 -11.36
N ARG A 105 7.81 -2.45 -12.58
CA ARG A 105 8.62 -3.60 -12.99
C ARG A 105 9.88 -3.75 -12.12
N GLU A 106 10.53 -2.65 -11.79
CA GLU A 106 11.74 -2.65 -10.97
C GLU A 106 11.47 -3.14 -9.55
N GLN A 107 10.35 -2.69 -8.95
CA GLN A 107 9.92 -3.20 -7.64
C GLN A 107 9.59 -4.69 -7.71
N TYR A 108 8.91 -5.13 -8.76
CA TYR A 108 8.57 -6.53 -8.99
C TYR A 108 9.83 -7.41 -9.09
N GLU A 109 10.79 -7.04 -9.93
CA GLU A 109 12.02 -7.79 -10.15
C GLU A 109 12.86 -7.85 -8.85
N LYS A 110 13.04 -6.73 -8.18
CA LYS A 110 13.77 -6.66 -6.90
C LYS A 110 13.11 -7.48 -5.81
N THR A 111 11.77 -7.39 -5.68
CA THR A 111 11.01 -8.16 -4.69
C THR A 111 11.08 -9.65 -4.97
N SER A 112 10.97 -10.06 -6.25
CA SER A 112 11.10 -11.46 -6.66
C SER A 112 12.46 -12.04 -6.28
N ALA A 113 13.54 -11.30 -6.52
CA ALA A 113 14.89 -11.70 -6.12
C ALA A 113 15.01 -11.85 -4.59
N ARG A 114 14.48 -10.88 -3.83
CA ARG A 114 14.49 -10.92 -2.35
C ARG A 114 13.70 -12.11 -1.78
N ILE A 115 12.56 -12.46 -2.37
CA ILE A 115 11.78 -13.66 -1.97
C ILE A 115 12.62 -14.92 -2.17
N GLN A 116 13.30 -15.03 -3.29
CA GLN A 116 14.17 -16.17 -3.61
C GLN A 116 15.37 -16.25 -2.66
N GLU A 117 16.07 -15.14 -2.45
CA GLU A 117 17.23 -15.03 -1.55
C GLU A 117 16.86 -15.38 -0.10
N ALA A 118 15.66 -14.97 0.34
CA ALA A 118 15.15 -15.27 1.68
C ALA A 118 14.62 -16.72 1.84
N GLY A 119 14.55 -17.51 0.75
CA GLY A 119 14.01 -18.88 0.78
C GLY A 119 12.51 -18.91 1.11
N LEU A 120 11.77 -17.87 0.77
CA LEU A 120 10.34 -17.72 1.09
C LEU A 120 9.42 -18.09 -0.10
N ASN A 121 9.97 -18.69 -1.16
CA ASN A 121 9.16 -19.24 -2.26
C ASN A 121 8.11 -20.20 -1.69
N GLY A 122 6.84 -19.99 -2.03
CA GLY A 122 5.71 -20.76 -1.48
C GLY A 122 5.02 -20.12 -0.26
N LEU A 123 5.62 -19.11 0.38
CA LEU A 123 4.97 -18.28 1.41
C LEU A 123 4.82 -16.83 0.99
N ALA A 124 5.71 -16.31 0.14
CA ALA A 124 5.62 -14.95 -0.39
C ALA A 124 5.60 -14.99 -1.92
N GLU A 125 4.81 -14.11 -2.50
CA GLU A 125 4.69 -13.91 -3.95
C GLU A 125 4.53 -12.41 -4.24
N VAL A 126 5.10 -11.96 -5.35
CA VAL A 126 4.83 -10.60 -5.87
C VAL A 126 4.29 -10.70 -7.30
N ARG A 127 3.33 -9.86 -7.65
CA ARG A 127 2.72 -9.82 -8.98
C ARG A 127 2.82 -8.41 -9.57
N LEU A 128 3.20 -8.35 -10.83
CA LEU A 128 3.19 -7.11 -11.61
C LEU A 128 1.78 -6.94 -12.19
N MET A 129 0.90 -6.28 -11.44
CA MET A 129 -0.49 -6.09 -11.85
C MET A 129 -1.17 -4.94 -11.12
N ASN A 130 -2.24 -4.42 -11.72
CA ASN A 130 -3.14 -3.48 -11.07
C ASN A 130 -4.09 -4.23 -10.12
N TYR A 131 -4.42 -3.63 -8.96
CA TYR A 131 -5.41 -4.17 -8.04
C TYR A 131 -6.79 -4.35 -8.69
N LEU A 132 -7.12 -3.53 -9.70
CA LEU A 132 -8.36 -3.61 -10.46
C LEU A 132 -8.46 -4.90 -11.29
N ASP A 133 -7.33 -5.46 -11.73
CA ASP A 133 -7.26 -6.69 -12.51
C ASP A 133 -7.40 -7.97 -11.67
N MET A 134 -7.33 -7.84 -10.34
CA MET A 134 -7.54 -9.00 -9.47
C MET A 134 -8.97 -9.52 -9.59
N ASP A 135 -9.10 -10.80 -9.88
CA ASP A 135 -10.39 -11.45 -9.99
C ASP A 135 -10.87 -11.97 -8.61
N PRO A 136 -11.95 -11.42 -8.03
CA PRO A 136 -12.49 -11.92 -6.77
C PRO A 136 -12.94 -13.38 -6.85
N SER A 137 -13.30 -13.88 -8.04
CA SER A 137 -13.70 -15.28 -8.22
C SER A 137 -12.53 -16.27 -8.08
N ALA A 138 -11.29 -15.78 -8.22
CA ALA A 138 -10.08 -16.61 -8.02
C ALA A 138 -9.75 -16.86 -6.54
N GLY A 139 -10.45 -16.23 -5.61
CA GLY A 139 -10.29 -16.37 -4.18
C GLY A 139 -10.27 -15.05 -3.42
N HIS A 140 -10.50 -15.12 -2.13
CA HIS A 140 -10.50 -13.99 -1.23
C HIS A 140 -9.37 -14.12 -0.22
N PHE A 141 -8.93 -12.96 0.30
CA PHE A 141 -7.87 -12.87 1.30
C PHE A 141 -8.44 -12.78 2.72
N ASP A 142 -7.77 -13.43 3.67
CA ASP A 142 -8.11 -13.30 5.09
C ASP A 142 -7.79 -11.90 5.59
N LYS A 143 -6.71 -11.32 5.08
CA LYS A 143 -6.22 -10.00 5.46
C LYS A 143 -5.79 -9.22 4.21
N ILE A 144 -6.07 -7.91 4.22
CA ILE A 144 -5.58 -6.98 3.19
C ILE A 144 -4.89 -5.81 3.90
N ILE A 145 -3.79 -5.33 3.32
CA ILE A 145 -3.08 -4.14 3.78
C ILE A 145 -2.76 -3.24 2.59
N SER A 146 -2.74 -1.94 2.84
CA SER A 146 -2.26 -0.95 1.89
C SER A 146 -1.60 0.20 2.63
N ILE A 147 -0.35 0.50 2.29
CA ILE A 147 0.45 1.53 2.95
C ILE A 147 0.97 2.52 1.91
N GLY A 148 0.53 3.81 1.98
CA GLY A 148 1.03 4.88 1.13
C GLY A 148 0.62 4.78 -0.34
N MET A 149 -0.37 3.96 -0.66
CA MET A 149 -0.88 3.77 -2.02
C MET A 149 -2.17 4.57 -2.27
N PHE A 150 -3.00 4.73 -1.25
CA PHE A 150 -4.31 5.35 -1.34
C PHE A 150 -4.25 6.81 -1.84
N GLU A 151 -3.15 7.51 -1.56
CA GLU A 151 -2.85 8.86 -2.02
C GLU A 151 -2.70 8.94 -3.56
N HIS A 152 -2.34 7.86 -4.22
CA HIS A 152 -2.18 7.78 -5.67
C HIS A 152 -3.50 7.54 -6.41
N VAL A 153 -4.54 7.05 -5.72
CA VAL A 153 -5.80 6.64 -6.35
C VAL A 153 -6.57 7.80 -6.95
N GLY A 154 -6.47 9.00 -6.38
CA GLY A 154 -7.24 10.16 -6.83
C GLY A 154 -8.71 10.14 -6.40
N LYS A 155 -9.25 11.31 -6.01
CA LYS A 155 -10.55 11.48 -5.35
C LYS A 155 -11.71 10.73 -6.02
N LYS A 156 -11.80 10.82 -7.33
CA LYS A 156 -12.91 10.24 -8.11
C LYS A 156 -12.98 8.72 -8.01
N TYR A 157 -11.86 8.06 -7.75
CA TYR A 157 -11.72 6.61 -7.81
C TYR A 157 -11.62 5.94 -6.44
N LEU A 158 -11.58 6.72 -5.36
CA LEU A 158 -11.57 6.19 -4.00
C LEU A 158 -12.73 5.22 -3.70
N PRO A 159 -13.98 5.50 -4.14
CA PRO A 159 -15.08 4.53 -3.94
C PRO A 159 -14.82 3.19 -4.64
N LEU A 160 -14.30 3.23 -5.86
CA LEU A 160 -13.98 2.04 -6.63
C LEU A 160 -12.87 1.21 -5.98
N TYR A 161 -11.85 1.89 -5.43
CA TYR A 161 -10.79 1.25 -4.67
C TYR A 161 -11.36 0.49 -3.47
N MET A 162 -12.22 1.12 -2.66
CA MET A 162 -12.82 0.50 -1.49
C MET A 162 -13.77 -0.65 -1.86
N GLU A 163 -14.55 -0.50 -2.93
CA GLU A 163 -15.39 -1.57 -3.49
C GLU A 163 -14.54 -2.78 -3.89
N LYS A 164 -13.40 -2.54 -4.56
CA LYS A 164 -12.48 -3.61 -4.97
C LYS A 164 -11.86 -4.30 -3.77
N VAL A 165 -11.36 -3.56 -2.78
CA VAL A 165 -10.82 -4.14 -1.55
C VAL A 165 -11.87 -4.99 -0.85
N SER A 166 -13.09 -4.48 -0.71
CA SER A 166 -14.22 -5.23 -0.11
C SER A 166 -14.51 -6.53 -0.87
N SER A 167 -14.46 -6.51 -2.21
CA SER A 167 -14.70 -7.69 -3.04
C SER A 167 -13.60 -8.76 -2.96
N LEU A 168 -12.41 -8.39 -2.52
CA LEU A 168 -11.26 -9.29 -2.37
C LEU A 168 -11.09 -9.81 -0.95
N LEU A 169 -11.76 -9.20 0.02
CA LEU A 169 -11.67 -9.57 1.44
C LEU A 169 -12.69 -10.65 1.78
N LYS A 170 -12.30 -11.65 2.55
CA LYS A 170 -13.22 -12.65 3.11
C LYS A 170 -14.17 -12.04 4.12
N ASP A 171 -15.33 -12.65 4.31
CA ASP A 171 -16.22 -12.32 5.41
C ASP A 171 -15.49 -12.47 6.76
N GLY A 172 -15.57 -11.45 7.61
CA GLY A 172 -14.83 -11.39 8.87
C GLY A 172 -13.32 -11.11 8.72
N GLY A 173 -12.84 -10.86 7.50
CA GLY A 173 -11.46 -10.47 7.22
C GLY A 173 -11.13 -9.07 7.74
N LEU A 174 -9.84 -8.72 7.82
CA LEU A 174 -9.38 -7.40 8.25
C LEU A 174 -8.68 -6.68 7.11
N PHE A 175 -9.05 -5.42 6.92
CA PHE A 175 -8.34 -4.49 6.04
C PHE A 175 -7.65 -3.40 6.85
N LEU A 176 -6.35 -3.23 6.65
CA LEU A 176 -5.57 -2.14 7.22
C LEU A 176 -5.22 -1.13 6.14
N LEU A 177 -5.73 0.08 6.27
CA LEU A 177 -5.36 1.22 5.45
C LEU A 177 -4.45 2.16 6.23
N HIS A 178 -3.23 2.38 5.73
CA HIS A 178 -2.32 3.40 6.22
C HIS A 178 -2.11 4.43 5.10
N SER A 179 -2.52 5.65 5.33
CA SER A 179 -2.48 6.73 4.34
C SER A 179 -2.27 8.08 5.01
N ILE A 180 -1.71 9.02 4.26
CA ILE A 180 -1.69 10.43 4.64
C ILE A 180 -3.11 10.96 4.49
N MET A 181 -3.63 11.61 5.54
CA MET A 181 -4.99 12.15 5.55
C MET A 181 -5.00 13.59 6.04
N GLY A 182 -5.87 14.40 5.42
CA GLY A 182 -6.14 15.77 5.85
C GLY A 182 -7.22 15.84 6.93
N LEU A 183 -7.16 16.86 7.79
CA LEU A 183 -8.27 17.18 8.72
C LEU A 183 -9.39 17.95 8.04
N ARG A 184 -9.07 18.64 6.95
CA ARG A 184 -10.00 19.47 6.16
C ARG A 184 -9.74 19.24 4.69
N GLU A 185 -10.79 19.32 3.89
CA GLU A 185 -10.66 19.29 2.44
C GLU A 185 -9.82 20.49 1.98
N LYS A 186 -8.72 20.20 1.33
CA LYS A 186 -7.86 21.18 0.68
C LYS A 186 -7.48 20.65 -0.70
N GLN A 187 -7.34 21.55 -1.65
CA GLN A 187 -6.65 21.19 -2.89
C GLN A 187 -5.23 20.74 -2.54
N THR A 188 -4.79 19.62 -3.12
CA THR A 188 -3.42 19.15 -2.97
C THR A 188 -2.50 20.27 -3.46
N ASP A 189 -1.44 20.55 -2.70
CA ASP A 189 -0.44 21.52 -3.09
C ASP A 189 0.09 21.21 -4.49
N ASN A 190 0.24 22.24 -5.33
CA ASN A 190 0.69 22.07 -6.71
C ASN A 190 2.04 21.35 -6.80
N TRP A 191 2.94 21.58 -5.83
CA TRP A 191 4.23 20.92 -5.78
C TRP A 191 4.08 19.41 -5.49
N LEU A 192 3.31 19.05 -4.47
CA LEU A 192 3.01 17.64 -4.15
C LEU A 192 2.34 16.94 -5.33
N ASN A 193 1.39 17.61 -5.97
CA ASN A 193 0.65 17.05 -7.11
C ASN A 193 1.51 16.92 -8.38
N THR A 194 2.55 17.75 -8.51
CA THR A 194 3.44 17.70 -9.67
C THR A 194 4.56 16.67 -9.50
N TYR A 195 5.15 16.57 -8.31
CA TYR A 195 6.41 15.86 -8.11
C TYR A 195 6.30 14.60 -7.26
N ILE A 196 5.32 14.50 -6.34
CA ILE A 196 5.22 13.39 -5.38
C ILE A 196 4.03 12.47 -5.70
N PHE A 197 2.84 13.04 -5.90
CA PHE A 197 1.61 12.30 -6.18
C PHE A 197 0.93 12.85 -7.45
N PRO A 198 1.50 12.67 -8.65
CA PRO A 198 0.90 13.17 -9.88
C PRO A 198 -0.53 12.63 -10.08
N GLY A 199 -1.52 13.53 -10.05
CA GLY A 199 -2.93 13.16 -10.12
C GLY A 199 -3.49 12.51 -8.87
N GLY A 200 -2.71 12.44 -7.79
CA GLY A 200 -3.12 11.91 -6.50
C GLY A 200 -4.03 12.86 -5.72
N TYR A 201 -4.52 12.37 -4.60
CA TYR A 201 -5.40 13.12 -3.70
C TYR A 201 -5.15 12.69 -2.25
N VAL A 202 -5.03 13.66 -1.36
CA VAL A 202 -4.95 13.41 0.09
C VAL A 202 -6.37 13.54 0.66
N PRO A 203 -7.06 12.42 0.93
CA PRO A 203 -8.43 12.47 1.43
C PRO A 203 -8.48 12.99 2.86
N THR A 204 -9.64 13.48 3.27
CA THR A 204 -9.90 13.75 4.68
C THR A 204 -10.30 12.44 5.38
N VAL A 205 -10.15 12.45 6.70
CA VAL A 205 -10.62 11.32 7.52
C VAL A 205 -12.11 11.06 7.31
N ARG A 206 -12.93 12.12 7.25
CA ARG A 206 -14.36 11.99 7.00
C ARG A 206 -14.64 11.32 5.67
N GLU A 207 -14.04 11.81 4.59
CA GLU A 207 -14.20 11.20 3.26
C GLU A 207 -13.79 9.73 3.25
N THR A 208 -12.71 9.39 3.95
CA THR A 208 -12.25 7.99 4.04
C THR A 208 -13.25 7.14 4.82
N VAL A 209 -13.78 7.63 5.94
CA VAL A 209 -14.80 6.90 6.73
C VAL A 209 -16.07 6.65 5.93
N ASP A 210 -16.54 7.67 5.22
CA ASP A 210 -17.76 7.60 4.40
C ASP A 210 -17.65 6.61 3.21
N LEU A 211 -16.43 6.16 2.90
CA LEU A 211 -16.19 5.15 1.86
C LEU A 211 -16.30 3.69 2.35
N PHE A 212 -16.30 3.46 3.65
CA PHE A 212 -16.45 2.11 4.18
C PHE A 212 -17.91 1.64 4.07
N PRO A 213 -18.15 0.36 3.77
CA PRO A 213 -19.50 -0.20 3.75
C PRO A 213 -20.17 -0.09 5.12
N ASP A 214 -21.49 0.10 5.14
CA ASP A 214 -22.29 0.24 6.38
C ASP A 214 -22.16 -0.93 7.36
N PHE A 215 -21.80 -2.11 6.86
CA PHE A 215 -21.58 -3.33 7.65
C PHE A 215 -20.16 -3.46 8.22
N ALA A 216 -19.25 -2.55 7.85
CA ALA A 216 -17.87 -2.59 8.32
C ALA A 216 -17.76 -2.02 9.73
N SER A 217 -17.15 -2.78 10.66
CA SER A 217 -16.71 -2.24 11.94
C SER A 217 -15.36 -1.57 11.78
N ILE A 218 -15.27 -0.28 12.09
CA ILE A 218 -14.07 0.51 11.88
C ILE A 218 -13.36 0.73 13.21
N PHE A 219 -12.10 0.33 13.29
CA PHE A 219 -11.23 0.60 14.42
C PHE A 219 -10.17 1.62 14.03
N PHE A 220 -10.25 2.84 14.58
CA PHE A 220 -9.24 3.87 14.35
C PHE A 220 -8.15 3.82 15.40
N THR A 221 -6.90 3.85 14.96
CA THR A 221 -5.79 4.28 15.78
C THR A 221 -5.13 5.49 15.13
N TRP A 222 -5.22 6.63 15.79
CA TRP A 222 -4.48 7.82 15.40
C TRP A 222 -3.05 7.74 15.92
N LYS A 223 -2.08 7.85 15.01
CA LYS A 223 -0.76 8.33 15.35
C LYS A 223 -0.45 9.42 14.36
N VAL A 224 -0.26 10.63 14.86
CA VAL A 224 0.35 11.69 14.07
C VAL A 224 1.81 11.27 13.92
N CYS A 225 2.13 10.61 12.80
CA CYS A 225 3.51 10.53 12.36
C CYS A 225 3.85 11.94 11.87
N ALA A 226 4.41 12.75 12.75
CA ALA A 226 5.11 13.94 12.30
C ALA A 226 6.26 13.42 11.44
N ALA A 227 6.11 13.53 10.12
CA ALA A 227 7.24 13.42 9.22
C ALA A 227 8.14 14.62 9.55
N ILE A 228 9.08 14.41 10.46
CA ILE A 228 10.20 15.33 10.61
C ILE A 228 11.08 15.06 9.40
N MET A 229 10.75 15.72 8.29
CA MET A 229 11.74 15.96 7.26
C MET A 229 12.68 17.00 7.84
N HIS A 230 13.73 16.55 8.51
CA HIS A 230 14.90 17.39 8.72
C HIS A 230 15.56 17.52 7.35
N ALA A 231 15.31 18.66 6.68
CA ALA A 231 16.21 19.13 5.64
C ALA A 231 17.56 19.40 6.30
N HIS A 232 18.55 18.61 5.95
CA HIS A 232 19.96 18.97 6.10
C HIS A 232 20.44 19.66 4.85
#